data_4c3093d99857091c8cd6e7b5ad7d4888
#
_entry.id   4c3093d99857091c8cd6e7b5ad7d4888
#
_cell.length_a   1.000
_cell.length_b   1.000
_cell.length_c   1.000
_cell.angle_alpha   90.00
_cell.angle_beta   90.00
_cell.angle_gamma   90.00
#
_symmetry.space_group_name_H-M   'P 1'
#
loop_
_entity.id
_entity.type
_entity.pdbx_description
1 polymer ?
#
loop_
_entity_poly.entity_id
_entity_poly.type
_entity_poly.pdbx_seq_one_letter_code
_entity_poly.pdbx_strand_id
1 'polypeptide(L)'
;MTTSAPEHLSLPLGDGSAVLAFDVGGTDMKAAIVDDVGRILDIVRVPTPIDGERTADAVVARIGELAQELLRNHPDVRPLAAGLLVPGHVDEDNGVGVFSENLGWSNYPFRDRAEATLGIPVSFSHDVRGAGEAEYRLGAAAPFRDVVVMAIGTGISGAIFIQGTLYSGGGMAGEMGHSKVADGPKCVCGGHGCLEAVASAGAIARRYAQATGQVVSGAKDVLDRAARGDVHAMEIWESALDALALDLSHTVALLAPEAIVIGGGLSQAGAALFEPLQRRLDAILTFHHRPQLLCASIGENAGVIGAALRARDLVDDRAAAP
;
A
#
# COMPACT_ATOMS: atom_id res chain seq x y z
N MET A 1 0.36 13.00 -32.80
CA MET A 1 -0.40 12.28 -31.77
C MET A 1 -0.29 13.17 -30.52
N THR A 2 -1.34 13.90 -30.21
CA THR A 2 -1.41 14.87 -29.11
C THR A 2 -1.52 14.07 -27.80
N THR A 3 -0.45 14.04 -27.02
CA THR A 3 -0.51 13.60 -25.62
C THR A 3 -1.32 14.64 -24.87
N SER A 4 -2.53 14.26 -24.45
CA SER A 4 -3.30 15.05 -23.49
C SER A 4 -2.47 15.20 -22.20
N ALA A 5 -2.35 16.44 -21.73
CA ALA A 5 -1.78 16.71 -20.41
C ALA A 5 -2.52 15.85 -19.36
N PRO A 6 -1.83 15.28 -18.37
CA PRO A 6 -2.48 14.51 -17.31
C PRO A 6 -3.51 15.42 -16.62
N GLU A 7 -4.73 14.91 -16.43
CA GLU A 7 -5.70 15.53 -15.54
C GLU A 7 -5.00 15.72 -14.19
N HIS A 8 -4.83 16.98 -13.78
CA HIS A 8 -4.24 17.31 -12.48
C HIS A 8 -5.00 16.55 -11.39
N LEU A 9 -4.30 15.65 -10.68
CA LEU A 9 -4.86 15.02 -9.50
C LEU A 9 -5.30 16.12 -8.53
N SER A 10 -6.60 16.23 -8.35
CA SER A 10 -7.25 17.35 -7.65
C SER A 10 -7.25 17.22 -6.12
N LEU A 11 -6.28 16.48 -5.55
CA LEU A 11 -6.06 16.42 -4.10
C LEU A 11 -4.85 17.29 -3.75
N PRO A 12 -5.02 18.58 -3.44
CA PRO A 12 -3.90 19.40 -3.00
C PRO A 12 -3.45 18.91 -1.61
N LEU A 13 -2.14 18.68 -1.47
CA LEU A 13 -1.56 18.32 -0.18
C LEU A 13 -1.57 19.50 0.81
N GLY A 14 -2.09 20.65 0.41
CA GLY A 14 -2.01 21.91 1.17
C GLY A 14 -0.66 22.62 0.98
N ASP A 15 -0.54 23.83 1.54
CA ASP A 15 0.71 24.59 1.55
C ASP A 15 1.79 23.86 2.33
N GLY A 16 3.06 23.96 1.91
CA GLY A 16 4.19 23.31 2.54
C GLY A 16 5.42 23.31 1.65
N SER A 17 6.47 22.61 2.03
CA SER A 17 7.69 22.54 1.23
C SER A 17 7.49 21.76 -0.06
N ALA A 18 8.13 22.20 -1.15
CA ALA A 18 8.25 21.39 -2.36
C ALA A 18 9.06 20.11 -2.06
N VAL A 19 8.62 18.97 -2.57
CA VAL A 19 9.24 17.67 -2.28
C VAL A 19 9.23 16.75 -3.50
N LEU A 20 10.13 15.76 -3.48
CA LEU A 20 10.06 14.56 -4.33
C LEU A 20 9.40 13.41 -3.56
N ALA A 21 8.75 12.52 -4.28
CA ALA A 21 8.11 11.35 -3.69
C ALA A 21 8.38 10.12 -4.55
N PHE A 22 8.74 9.01 -3.92
CA PHE A 22 9.02 7.73 -4.56
C PHE A 22 8.27 6.62 -3.85
N ASP A 23 7.49 5.87 -4.61
CA ASP A 23 6.75 4.69 -4.17
C ASP A 23 7.25 3.49 -4.97
N VAL A 24 8.00 2.60 -4.32
CA VAL A 24 8.58 1.41 -4.93
C VAL A 24 7.65 0.24 -4.66
N GLY A 25 6.96 -0.22 -5.69
CA GLY A 25 6.18 -1.46 -5.62
C GLY A 25 6.95 -2.67 -6.16
N GLY A 26 6.40 -3.85 -5.98
CA GLY A 26 7.02 -5.10 -6.47
C GLY A 26 7.10 -5.21 -8.00
N THR A 27 6.29 -4.47 -8.74
CA THR A 27 6.22 -4.49 -10.22
C THR A 27 6.59 -3.15 -10.82
N ASP A 28 6.08 -2.07 -10.26
CA ASP A 28 6.26 -0.71 -10.77
C ASP A 28 6.70 0.22 -9.65
N MET A 29 7.49 1.23 -10.03
CA MET A 29 7.83 2.38 -9.22
C MET A 29 7.05 3.59 -9.70
N LYS A 30 6.60 4.43 -8.77
CA LYS A 30 6.08 5.77 -9.07
C LYS A 30 6.99 6.83 -8.47
N ALA A 31 7.20 7.90 -9.22
CA ALA A 31 7.91 9.08 -8.75
C ALA A 31 7.06 10.32 -9.03
N ALA A 32 7.03 11.26 -8.09
CA ALA A 32 6.31 12.51 -8.26
C ALA A 32 7.13 13.70 -7.77
N ILE A 33 6.80 14.88 -8.29
CA ILE A 33 7.25 16.18 -7.81
C ILE A 33 6.04 16.99 -7.35
N VAL A 34 6.13 17.54 -6.15
CA VAL A 34 5.07 18.32 -5.51
C VAL A 34 5.59 19.72 -5.22
N ASP A 35 4.81 20.74 -5.57
CA ASP A 35 5.18 22.14 -5.32
C ASP A 35 4.83 22.61 -3.90
N ASP A 36 5.16 23.86 -3.58
CA ASP A 36 4.96 24.48 -2.27
C ASP A 36 3.49 24.80 -1.93
N VAL A 37 2.60 24.80 -2.92
CA VAL A 37 1.15 24.91 -2.69
C VAL A 37 0.43 23.55 -2.70
N GLY A 38 1.18 22.43 -2.74
CA GLY A 38 0.66 21.08 -2.62
C GLY A 38 0.11 20.47 -3.90
N ARG A 39 0.40 21.03 -5.05
CA ARG A 39 0.01 20.44 -6.33
C ARG A 39 1.03 19.36 -6.72
N ILE A 40 0.54 18.22 -7.12
CA ILE A 40 1.34 17.20 -7.77
C ILE A 40 1.50 17.64 -9.23
N LEU A 41 2.71 18.07 -9.60
CA LEU A 41 3.00 18.63 -10.91
C LEU A 41 3.23 17.55 -11.97
N ASP A 42 3.80 16.41 -11.55
CA ASP A 42 4.08 15.28 -12.44
C ASP A 42 4.12 13.98 -11.65
N ILE A 43 3.68 12.87 -12.28
CA ILE A 43 3.82 11.51 -11.79
C ILE A 43 4.36 10.65 -12.92
N VAL A 44 5.53 10.06 -12.71
CA VAL A 44 6.14 9.11 -13.63
C VAL A 44 6.00 7.70 -13.06
N ARG A 45 5.54 6.76 -13.91
CA ARG A 45 5.44 5.34 -13.57
C ARG A 45 6.39 4.54 -14.47
N VAL A 46 7.22 3.70 -13.86
CA VAL A 46 8.19 2.84 -14.55
C VAL A 46 8.22 1.46 -13.92
N PRO A 47 8.62 0.42 -14.65
CA PRO A 47 8.85 -0.89 -14.05
C PRO A 47 9.92 -0.81 -12.94
N THR A 48 9.70 -1.54 -11.85
CA THR A 48 10.71 -1.73 -10.81
C THR A 48 11.89 -2.52 -11.38
N PRO A 49 13.13 -2.00 -11.31
CA PRO A 49 14.28 -2.72 -11.82
C PRO A 49 14.53 -3.97 -10.96
N ILE A 50 14.74 -5.12 -11.61
CA ILE A 50 15.09 -6.39 -10.96
C ILE A 50 16.46 -6.81 -11.46
N ASP A 51 17.43 -6.90 -10.56
CA ASP A 51 18.83 -7.28 -10.86
C ASP A 51 19.40 -8.25 -9.80
N GLY A 52 18.61 -9.24 -9.42
CA GLY A 52 19.01 -10.24 -8.42
C GLY A 52 19.42 -9.56 -7.10
N GLU A 53 20.62 -9.87 -6.59
CA GLU A 53 21.15 -9.30 -5.35
C GLU A 53 21.42 -7.79 -5.42
N ARG A 54 21.52 -7.20 -6.62
CA ARG A 54 21.74 -5.77 -6.83
C ARG A 54 20.45 -4.98 -7.08
N THR A 55 19.30 -5.60 -6.91
CA THR A 55 18.00 -4.93 -7.12
C THR A 55 17.88 -3.65 -6.31
N ALA A 56 18.31 -3.63 -5.05
CA ALA A 56 18.25 -2.44 -4.20
C ALA A 56 19.12 -1.27 -4.74
N ASP A 57 20.33 -1.57 -5.21
CA ASP A 57 21.20 -0.56 -5.85
C ASP A 57 20.58 -0.06 -7.17
N ALA A 58 19.99 -0.94 -7.97
CA ALA A 58 19.31 -0.58 -9.21
C ALA A 58 18.07 0.31 -8.94
N VAL A 59 17.32 0.03 -7.87
CA VAL A 59 16.20 0.88 -7.42
C VAL A 59 16.68 2.28 -7.05
N VAL A 60 17.74 2.40 -6.24
CA VAL A 60 18.30 3.70 -5.85
C VAL A 60 18.84 4.47 -7.06
N ALA A 61 19.54 3.81 -7.98
CA ALA A 61 19.98 4.43 -9.21
C ALA A 61 18.81 4.98 -10.03
N ARG A 62 17.73 4.18 -10.16
CA ARG A 62 16.52 4.59 -10.88
C ARG A 62 15.81 5.77 -10.20
N ILE A 63 15.79 5.84 -8.87
CA ILE A 63 15.31 7.00 -8.10
C ILE A 63 16.07 8.26 -8.51
N GLY A 64 17.39 8.19 -8.60
CA GLY A 64 18.23 9.32 -9.04
C GLY A 64 17.90 9.78 -10.46
N GLU A 65 17.71 8.85 -11.40
CA GLU A 65 17.34 9.16 -12.79
C GLU A 65 15.96 9.85 -12.87
N LEU A 66 14.97 9.32 -12.14
CA LEU A 66 13.62 9.87 -12.09
C LEU A 66 13.59 11.26 -11.45
N ALA A 67 14.36 11.47 -10.38
CA ALA A 67 14.53 12.79 -9.76
C ALA A 67 15.07 13.82 -10.77
N GLN A 68 16.12 13.45 -11.51
CA GLN A 68 16.69 14.33 -12.53
C GLN A 68 15.70 14.61 -13.67
N GLU A 69 14.90 13.64 -14.08
CA GLU A 69 13.87 13.80 -15.10
C GLU A 69 12.80 14.80 -14.64
N LEU A 70 12.24 14.61 -13.44
CA LEU A 70 11.23 15.49 -12.85
C LEU A 70 11.76 16.92 -12.68
N LEU A 71 12.99 17.08 -12.19
CA LEU A 71 13.60 18.40 -12.02
C LEU A 71 13.91 19.12 -13.35
N ARG A 72 14.25 18.37 -14.41
CA ARG A 72 14.39 18.97 -15.76
C ARG A 72 13.06 19.44 -16.31
N ASN A 73 11.97 18.72 -16.04
CA ASN A 73 10.64 19.08 -16.51
C ASN A 73 10.06 20.26 -15.70
N HIS A 74 10.48 20.43 -14.44
CA HIS A 74 10.01 21.47 -13.52
C HIS A 74 11.17 22.29 -12.93
N PRO A 75 11.88 23.09 -13.77
CA PRO A 75 13.14 23.74 -13.37
C PRO A 75 12.98 24.83 -12.30
N ASP A 76 11.76 25.32 -12.08
CA ASP A 76 11.47 26.36 -11.08
C ASP A 76 11.19 25.76 -9.68
N VAL A 77 10.99 24.44 -9.56
CA VAL A 77 10.72 23.77 -8.29
C VAL A 77 12.04 23.40 -7.59
N ARG A 78 12.10 23.64 -6.30
CA ARG A 78 13.28 23.30 -5.46
C ARG A 78 12.86 22.41 -4.31
N PRO A 79 12.85 21.07 -4.50
CA PRO A 79 12.51 20.16 -3.43
C PRO A 79 13.48 20.25 -2.25
N LEU A 80 12.96 20.33 -1.03
CA LEU A 80 13.74 20.40 0.19
C LEU A 80 13.98 19.01 0.83
N ALA A 81 13.14 18.04 0.50
CA ALA A 81 13.27 16.64 0.94
C ALA A 81 12.65 15.69 -0.09
N ALA A 82 12.88 14.40 0.11
CA ALA A 82 12.20 13.35 -0.62
C ALA A 82 11.58 12.33 0.35
N GLY A 83 10.46 11.70 -0.07
CA GLY A 83 9.89 10.54 0.59
C GLY A 83 10.17 9.28 -0.22
N LEU A 84 10.60 8.23 0.44
CA LEU A 84 10.86 6.93 -0.15
C LEU A 84 10.08 5.85 0.58
N LEU A 85 9.19 5.18 -0.15
CA LEU A 85 8.47 4.01 0.33
C LEU A 85 8.98 2.76 -0.39
N VAL A 86 9.16 1.67 0.35
CA VAL A 86 9.57 0.39 -0.21
C VAL A 86 8.74 -0.75 0.39
N PRO A 87 8.54 -1.88 -0.33
CA PRO A 87 7.82 -3.04 0.18
C PRO A 87 8.73 -3.94 1.03
N GLY A 88 8.10 -4.80 1.82
CA GLY A 88 8.75 -5.79 2.68
C GLY A 88 8.94 -5.29 4.10
N HIS A 89 9.74 -6.01 4.88
CA HIS A 89 10.04 -5.60 6.24
C HIS A 89 11.05 -4.44 6.25
N VAL A 90 10.70 -3.35 6.94
CA VAL A 90 11.53 -2.12 7.01
C VAL A 90 11.74 -1.67 8.46
N ASP A 91 12.94 -1.19 8.73
CA ASP A 91 13.30 -0.43 9.93
C ASP A 91 13.30 1.05 9.56
N GLU A 92 12.19 1.73 9.87
CA GLU A 92 12.01 3.13 9.53
C GLU A 92 12.96 4.05 10.31
N ASP A 93 13.26 3.72 11.56
CA ASP A 93 14.12 4.52 12.43
C ASP A 93 15.55 4.56 11.89
N ASN A 94 16.05 3.43 11.43
CA ASN A 94 17.40 3.31 10.86
C ASN A 94 17.45 3.50 9.33
N GLY A 95 16.30 3.58 8.65
CA GLY A 95 16.23 3.77 7.21
C GLY A 95 16.65 2.53 6.39
N VAL A 96 16.41 1.34 6.94
CA VAL A 96 16.90 0.08 6.40
C VAL A 96 15.76 -0.78 5.87
N GLY A 97 15.86 -1.23 4.62
CA GLY A 97 15.05 -2.33 4.10
C GLY A 97 15.61 -3.64 4.65
N VAL A 98 14.96 -4.17 5.70
CA VAL A 98 15.45 -5.36 6.42
C VAL A 98 15.37 -6.60 5.53
N PHE A 99 14.24 -6.79 4.85
CA PHE A 99 14.04 -7.93 3.98
C PHE A 99 12.90 -7.71 2.99
N SER A 100 13.09 -8.16 1.75
CA SER A 100 12.01 -8.28 0.75
C SER A 100 12.21 -9.54 -0.08
N GLU A 101 11.33 -10.53 0.11
CA GLU A 101 11.36 -11.78 -0.67
C GLU A 101 11.19 -11.52 -2.16
N ASN A 102 10.25 -10.66 -2.52
CA ASN A 102 9.90 -10.42 -3.93
C ASN A 102 10.97 -9.63 -4.70
N LEU A 103 11.73 -8.79 -4.01
CA LEU A 103 12.73 -7.90 -4.61
C LEU A 103 14.17 -8.27 -4.25
N GLY A 104 14.36 -9.26 -3.36
CA GLY A 104 15.63 -9.92 -3.11
C GLY A 104 16.66 -9.12 -2.31
N TRP A 105 16.27 -8.04 -1.61
CA TRP A 105 17.21 -7.33 -0.74
C TRP A 105 17.17 -7.82 0.73
N SER A 106 18.29 -7.62 1.42
CA SER A 106 18.45 -7.87 2.84
C SER A 106 19.35 -6.84 3.47
N ASN A 107 18.89 -6.21 4.57
CA ASN A 107 19.63 -5.21 5.37
C ASN A 107 20.23 -4.08 4.53
N TYR A 108 19.46 -3.53 3.57
CA TYR A 108 19.94 -2.49 2.68
C TYR A 108 19.62 -1.09 3.23
N PRO A 109 20.62 -0.18 3.36
CA PRO A 109 20.46 1.16 3.95
C PRO A 109 19.85 2.15 2.93
N PHE A 110 18.56 1.98 2.65
CA PHE A 110 17.85 2.76 1.61
C PHE A 110 17.92 4.26 1.84
N ARG A 111 17.70 4.74 3.09
CA ARG A 111 17.73 6.18 3.39
C ARG A 111 19.08 6.78 3.03
N ASP A 112 20.16 6.24 3.57
CA ASP A 112 21.52 6.78 3.36
C ASP A 112 21.89 6.77 1.88
N ARG A 113 21.57 5.71 1.17
CA ARG A 113 21.84 5.57 -0.26
C ARG A 113 21.02 6.55 -1.09
N ALA A 114 19.74 6.73 -0.78
CA ALA A 114 18.89 7.70 -1.45
C ALA A 114 19.31 9.14 -1.16
N GLU A 115 19.66 9.49 0.08
CA GLU A 115 20.20 10.81 0.44
C GLU A 115 21.50 11.10 -0.30
N ALA A 116 22.42 10.15 -0.36
CA ALA A 116 23.66 10.32 -1.12
C ALA A 116 23.42 10.53 -2.63
N THR A 117 22.39 9.89 -3.19
CA THR A 117 22.02 9.99 -4.61
C THR A 117 21.30 11.29 -4.93
N LEU A 118 20.38 11.72 -4.07
CA LEU A 118 19.50 12.88 -4.30
C LEU A 118 20.11 14.19 -3.80
N GLY A 119 21.04 14.15 -2.83
CA GLY A 119 21.64 15.33 -2.20
C GLY A 119 20.70 16.10 -1.29
N ILE A 120 19.57 15.54 -0.91
CA ILE A 120 18.55 16.11 -0.02
C ILE A 120 18.11 15.06 1.02
N PRO A 121 17.54 15.48 2.18
CA PRO A 121 17.02 14.58 3.20
C PRO A 121 15.95 13.66 2.65
N VAL A 122 15.91 12.40 3.17
CA VAL A 122 14.94 11.38 2.74
C VAL A 122 14.18 10.83 3.95
N SER A 123 12.85 10.95 3.94
CA SER A 123 11.99 10.16 4.83
C SER A 123 11.80 8.76 4.24
N PHE A 124 11.85 7.74 5.09
CA PHE A 124 11.80 6.34 4.65
C PHE A 124 10.71 5.57 5.40
N SER A 125 9.90 4.79 4.68
CA SER A 125 8.84 3.98 5.27
C SER A 125 8.43 2.80 4.39
N HIS A 126 7.53 1.98 4.95
CA HIS A 126 6.85 0.91 4.24
C HIS A 126 5.78 1.45 3.27
N ASP A 127 5.62 0.85 2.09
CA ASP A 127 4.70 1.28 1.03
C ASP A 127 3.24 1.35 1.52
N VAL A 128 2.71 0.31 2.17
CA VAL A 128 1.32 0.29 2.65
C VAL A 128 1.13 1.25 3.83
N ARG A 129 2.13 1.46 4.69
CA ARG A 129 2.03 2.48 5.76
C ARG A 129 1.94 3.89 5.19
N GLY A 130 2.77 4.20 4.20
CA GLY A 130 2.69 5.49 3.50
C GLY A 130 1.35 5.68 2.77
N ALA A 131 0.88 4.67 2.05
CA ALA A 131 -0.43 4.71 1.41
C ALA A 131 -1.58 4.87 2.43
N GLY A 132 -1.47 4.22 3.58
CA GLY A 132 -2.40 4.37 4.71
C GLY A 132 -2.42 5.78 5.27
N GLU A 133 -1.25 6.43 5.39
CA GLU A 133 -1.18 7.84 5.83
C GLU A 133 -1.86 8.78 4.84
N ALA A 134 -1.73 8.54 3.53
CA ALA A 134 -2.46 9.31 2.54
C ALA A 134 -3.98 9.19 2.72
N GLU A 135 -4.49 7.98 2.88
CA GLU A 135 -5.92 7.75 3.17
C GLU A 135 -6.36 8.34 4.53
N TYR A 136 -5.48 8.31 5.53
CA TYR A 136 -5.76 8.87 6.85
C TYR A 136 -5.80 10.40 6.82
N ARG A 137 -4.90 11.06 6.10
CA ARG A 137 -4.82 12.53 6.10
C ARG A 137 -5.74 13.18 5.06
N LEU A 138 -5.99 12.51 3.92
CA LEU A 138 -6.65 13.11 2.76
C LEU A 138 -7.79 12.28 2.19
N GLY A 139 -7.95 11.03 2.64
CA GLY A 139 -8.88 10.09 2.05
C GLY A 139 -10.00 9.61 2.97
N ALA A 140 -10.46 8.40 2.72
CA ALA A 140 -11.62 7.80 3.40
C ALA A 140 -11.43 7.60 4.90
N ALA A 141 -10.18 7.52 5.39
CA ALA A 141 -9.87 7.34 6.79
C ALA A 141 -9.84 8.67 7.60
N ALA A 142 -9.83 9.84 6.95
CA ALA A 142 -9.65 11.14 7.58
C ALA A 142 -10.66 11.50 8.70
N PRO A 143 -11.94 11.07 8.67
CA PRO A 143 -12.89 11.39 9.74
C PRO A 143 -12.68 10.62 11.05
N PHE A 144 -11.82 9.58 11.07
CA PHE A 144 -11.70 8.63 12.17
C PHE A 144 -10.38 8.77 12.92
N ARG A 145 -10.37 8.40 14.20
CA ARG A 145 -9.15 8.39 15.02
C ARG A 145 -8.55 7.00 15.17
N ASP A 146 -9.41 5.99 15.26
CA ASP A 146 -9.02 4.58 15.38
C ASP A 146 -9.47 3.88 14.10
N VAL A 147 -8.54 3.65 13.19
CA VAL A 147 -8.85 3.14 11.85
C VAL A 147 -7.75 2.19 11.35
N VAL A 148 -8.16 1.18 10.63
CA VAL A 148 -7.27 0.29 9.91
C VAL A 148 -7.44 0.52 8.41
N VAL A 149 -6.34 0.81 7.72
CA VAL A 149 -6.30 0.88 6.25
C VAL A 149 -5.64 -0.40 5.76
N MET A 150 -6.41 -1.25 5.08
CA MET A 150 -5.95 -2.55 4.55
C MET A 150 -5.80 -2.46 3.03
N ALA A 151 -4.63 -2.77 2.52
CA ALA A 151 -4.38 -2.91 1.09
C ALA A 151 -4.47 -4.39 0.68
N ILE A 152 -5.37 -4.71 -0.26
CA ILE A 152 -5.56 -6.07 -0.80
C ILE A 152 -5.24 -6.04 -2.29
N GLY A 153 -4.02 -6.45 -2.61
CA GLY A 153 -3.48 -6.53 -3.98
C GLY A 153 -2.90 -7.92 -4.26
N THR A 154 -1.69 -7.99 -4.77
CA THR A 154 -0.90 -9.22 -4.90
C THR A 154 -0.72 -9.89 -3.54
N GLY A 155 -0.46 -9.08 -2.51
CA GLY A 155 -0.42 -9.44 -1.09
C GLY A 155 -1.51 -8.73 -0.29
N ILE A 156 -1.43 -8.86 1.05
CA ILE A 156 -2.28 -8.17 2.03
C ILE A 156 -1.40 -7.59 3.14
N SER A 157 -1.52 -6.28 3.35
CA SER A 157 -0.88 -5.58 4.46
C SER A 157 -1.76 -4.40 4.90
N GLY A 158 -1.47 -3.79 6.05
CA GLY A 158 -2.28 -2.69 6.57
C GLY A 158 -1.47 -1.60 7.27
N ALA A 159 -2.10 -0.46 7.44
CA ALA A 159 -1.67 0.62 8.31
C ALA A 159 -2.69 0.79 9.44
N ILE A 160 -2.23 0.85 10.67
CA ILE A 160 -3.06 0.89 11.87
C ILE A 160 -2.90 2.26 12.54
N PHE A 161 -4.00 2.96 12.72
CA PHE A 161 -4.02 4.24 13.44
C PHE A 161 -4.76 4.07 14.76
N ILE A 162 -4.12 4.47 15.84
CA ILE A 162 -4.66 4.43 17.21
C ILE A 162 -4.60 5.84 17.78
N GLN A 163 -5.76 6.37 18.17
CA GLN A 163 -5.90 7.73 18.69
C GLN A 163 -5.30 8.80 17.75
N GLY A 164 -5.41 8.58 16.45
CA GLY A 164 -4.90 9.50 15.45
C GLY A 164 -3.43 9.34 15.10
N THR A 165 -2.74 8.36 15.67
CA THR A 165 -1.30 8.13 15.47
C THR A 165 -1.08 6.80 14.77
N LEU A 166 -0.22 6.78 13.76
CA LEU A 166 0.19 5.55 13.08
C LEU A 166 0.97 4.67 14.07
N TYR A 167 0.51 3.43 14.23
CA TYR A 167 1.17 2.43 15.05
C TYR A 167 2.03 1.50 14.18
N SER A 168 3.34 1.60 14.31
CA SER A 168 4.29 0.80 13.53
C SER A 168 4.63 -0.56 14.18
N GLY A 169 4.50 -0.69 15.51
CA GLY A 169 4.86 -1.92 16.23
C GLY A 169 6.30 -2.38 15.94
N GLY A 170 7.25 -1.44 15.87
CA GLY A 170 8.64 -1.76 15.48
C GLY A 170 8.77 -2.23 14.03
N GLY A 171 7.88 -1.77 13.14
CA GLY A 171 7.88 -2.15 11.73
C GLY A 171 7.04 -3.39 11.40
N MET A 172 6.45 -4.07 12.42
CA MET A 172 5.72 -5.33 12.24
C MET A 172 4.20 -5.18 12.30
N ALA A 173 3.68 -4.03 12.75
CA ALA A 173 2.23 -3.80 12.77
C ALA A 173 1.68 -3.68 11.36
N GLY A 174 0.50 -4.27 11.14
CA GLY A 174 -0.16 -4.27 9.82
C GLY A 174 0.14 -5.50 8.95
N GLU A 175 0.98 -6.44 9.41
CA GLU A 175 1.28 -7.71 8.72
C GLU A 175 0.12 -8.73 8.84
N MET A 176 -1.13 -8.23 8.79
CA MET A 176 -2.36 -9.02 8.94
C MET A 176 -2.54 -10.06 7.81
N GLY A 177 -1.92 -9.84 6.66
CA GLY A 177 -1.89 -10.84 5.58
C GLY A 177 -1.27 -12.16 6.00
N HIS A 178 -0.46 -12.18 7.07
CA HIS A 178 0.20 -13.37 7.60
C HIS A 178 -0.49 -13.99 8.82
N SER A 179 -1.64 -13.44 9.24
CA SER A 179 -2.50 -14.10 10.22
C SER A 179 -3.06 -15.42 9.67
N LYS A 180 -3.08 -16.47 10.49
CA LYS A 180 -3.62 -17.78 10.10
C LYS A 180 -5.14 -17.76 10.21
N VAL A 181 -5.83 -17.87 9.08
CA VAL A 181 -7.31 -17.84 9.00
C VAL A 181 -7.93 -19.18 8.58
N ALA A 182 -7.13 -20.12 8.11
CA ALA A 182 -7.62 -21.42 7.65
C ALA A 182 -6.52 -22.49 7.73
N ASP A 183 -6.89 -23.75 7.60
CA ASP A 183 -5.97 -24.79 7.15
C ASP A 183 -5.96 -24.73 5.62
N GLY A 184 -4.90 -24.20 5.02
CA GLY A 184 -4.90 -23.82 3.62
C GLY A 184 -3.53 -23.78 2.96
N PRO A 185 -3.38 -23.09 1.83
CA PRO A 185 -2.19 -23.12 1.00
C PRO A 185 -0.96 -22.57 1.75
N LYS A 186 0.22 -23.00 1.27
CA LYS A 186 1.51 -22.48 1.75
C LYS A 186 1.61 -20.98 1.44
N CYS A 187 2.06 -20.20 2.41
CA CYS A 187 2.34 -18.79 2.28
C CYS A 187 3.83 -18.56 2.01
N VAL A 188 4.16 -17.44 1.36
CA VAL A 188 5.55 -16.99 1.13
C VAL A 188 6.32 -16.77 2.45
N CYS A 189 5.63 -16.42 3.54
CA CYS A 189 6.25 -16.28 4.87
C CYS A 189 6.69 -17.61 5.51
N GLY A 190 6.47 -18.75 4.83
CA GLY A 190 6.77 -20.09 5.33
C GLY A 190 5.61 -20.76 6.09
N GLY A 191 4.58 -20.02 6.49
CA GLY A 191 3.36 -20.54 7.14
C GLY A 191 2.39 -21.18 6.16
N HIS A 192 1.24 -21.66 6.69
CA HIS A 192 0.15 -22.22 5.91
C HIS A 192 -1.18 -21.61 6.35
N GLY A 193 -2.07 -21.34 5.39
CA GLY A 193 -3.42 -20.81 5.66
C GLY A 193 -3.42 -19.34 6.11
N CYS A 194 -2.37 -18.58 5.78
CA CYS A 194 -2.34 -17.14 6.00
C CYS A 194 -3.41 -16.45 5.16
N LEU A 195 -3.97 -15.34 5.67
CA LEU A 195 -5.00 -14.55 4.98
C LEU A 195 -4.58 -14.20 3.55
N GLU A 196 -3.34 -13.75 3.36
CA GLU A 196 -2.78 -13.42 2.04
C GLU A 196 -2.80 -14.60 1.08
N ALA A 197 -2.42 -15.80 1.56
CA ALA A 197 -2.39 -17.00 0.74
C ALA A 197 -3.80 -17.51 0.36
N VAL A 198 -4.83 -17.07 1.07
CA VAL A 198 -6.24 -17.45 0.85
C VAL A 198 -7.00 -16.36 0.08
N ALA A 199 -6.86 -15.08 0.46
CA ALA A 199 -7.77 -14.01 0.10
C ALA A 199 -7.15 -12.82 -0.63
N SER A 200 -5.81 -12.77 -0.84
CA SER A 200 -5.25 -11.72 -1.70
C SER A 200 -5.74 -11.86 -3.14
N ALA A 201 -5.76 -10.79 -3.90
CA ALA A 201 -6.14 -10.83 -5.32
C ALA A 201 -5.25 -11.80 -6.11
N GLY A 202 -3.95 -11.83 -5.78
CA GLY A 202 -3.02 -12.80 -6.34
C GLY A 202 -3.33 -14.24 -5.96
N ALA A 203 -3.71 -14.48 -4.70
CA ALA A 203 -4.07 -15.82 -4.21
C ALA A 203 -5.36 -16.35 -4.85
N ILE A 204 -6.40 -15.51 -4.97
CA ILE A 204 -7.66 -15.86 -5.63
C ILE A 204 -7.40 -16.37 -7.05
N ALA A 205 -6.57 -15.64 -7.83
CA ALA A 205 -6.21 -16.05 -9.19
C ALA A 205 -5.41 -17.36 -9.23
N ARG A 206 -4.40 -17.50 -8.36
CA ARG A 206 -3.58 -18.72 -8.27
C ARG A 206 -4.40 -19.94 -7.86
N ARG A 207 -5.27 -19.80 -6.87
CA ARG A 207 -6.15 -20.89 -6.39
C ARG A 207 -7.11 -21.37 -7.49
N TYR A 208 -7.66 -20.43 -8.27
CA TYR A 208 -8.49 -20.77 -9.40
C TYR A 208 -7.71 -21.55 -10.48
N ALA A 209 -6.53 -21.07 -10.83
CA ALA A 209 -5.69 -21.77 -11.81
C ALA A 209 -5.29 -23.19 -11.33
N GLN A 210 -5.01 -23.36 -10.03
CA GLN A 210 -4.69 -24.66 -9.45
C GLN A 210 -5.89 -25.62 -9.45
N ALA A 211 -7.11 -25.12 -9.15
CA ALA A 211 -8.31 -25.94 -9.10
C ALA A 211 -8.80 -26.37 -10.49
N THR A 212 -8.60 -25.53 -11.51
CA THR A 212 -9.22 -25.74 -12.84
C THR A 212 -8.21 -26.03 -13.96
N GLY A 213 -6.92 -25.78 -13.73
CA GLY A 213 -5.88 -25.79 -14.78
C GLY A 213 -5.96 -24.58 -15.74
N GLN A 214 -6.88 -23.63 -15.53
CA GLN A 214 -7.06 -22.46 -16.37
C GLN A 214 -6.36 -21.23 -15.78
N VAL A 215 -5.50 -20.59 -16.57
CA VAL A 215 -4.88 -19.32 -16.20
C VAL A 215 -5.90 -18.19 -16.35
N VAL A 216 -5.95 -17.30 -15.37
CA VAL A 216 -6.79 -16.10 -15.33
C VAL A 216 -5.95 -14.84 -15.21
N SER A 217 -6.49 -13.71 -15.65
CA SER A 217 -5.78 -12.42 -15.63
C SER A 217 -5.67 -11.79 -14.22
N GLY A 218 -6.49 -12.25 -13.26
CA GLY A 218 -6.51 -11.77 -11.88
C GLY A 218 -7.81 -12.12 -11.16
N ALA A 219 -7.97 -11.61 -9.93
CA ALA A 219 -9.16 -11.85 -9.12
C ALA A 219 -10.46 -11.36 -9.78
N LYS A 220 -10.39 -10.29 -10.58
CA LYS A 220 -11.54 -9.80 -11.33
C LYS A 220 -12.08 -10.86 -12.31
N ASP A 221 -11.22 -11.56 -13.04
CA ASP A 221 -11.64 -12.62 -13.96
C ASP A 221 -12.30 -13.78 -13.21
N VAL A 222 -11.79 -14.11 -12.01
CA VAL A 222 -12.44 -15.12 -11.13
C VAL A 222 -13.82 -14.64 -10.69
N LEU A 223 -13.96 -13.39 -10.24
CA LEU A 223 -15.25 -12.82 -9.84
C LEU A 223 -16.25 -12.81 -11.02
N ASP A 224 -15.81 -12.41 -12.21
CA ASP A 224 -16.65 -12.40 -13.41
C ASP A 224 -17.09 -13.82 -13.81
N ARG A 225 -16.28 -14.86 -13.58
CA ARG A 225 -16.64 -16.29 -13.78
C ARG A 225 -17.62 -16.77 -12.73
N ALA A 226 -17.41 -16.40 -11.46
CA ALA A 226 -18.34 -16.71 -10.37
C ALA A 226 -19.73 -16.15 -10.67
N ALA A 227 -19.83 -14.91 -11.15
CA ALA A 227 -21.08 -14.29 -11.56
C ALA A 227 -21.79 -15.00 -12.74
N ARG A 228 -21.03 -15.77 -13.55
CA ARG A 228 -21.57 -16.61 -14.64
C ARG A 228 -21.87 -18.05 -14.21
N GLY A 229 -21.73 -18.37 -12.94
CA GLY A 229 -22.07 -19.69 -12.38
C GLY A 229 -20.94 -20.72 -12.42
N ASP A 230 -19.67 -20.31 -12.59
CA ASP A 230 -18.52 -21.19 -12.41
C ASP A 230 -18.37 -21.57 -10.94
N VAL A 231 -18.61 -22.85 -10.64
CA VAL A 231 -18.65 -23.37 -9.27
C VAL A 231 -17.32 -23.20 -8.55
N HIS A 232 -16.18 -23.45 -9.22
CA HIS A 232 -14.85 -23.29 -8.62
C HIS A 232 -14.55 -21.82 -8.33
N ALA A 233 -14.92 -20.92 -9.23
CA ALA A 233 -14.76 -19.48 -9.02
C ALA A 233 -15.61 -19.01 -7.83
N MET A 234 -16.86 -19.49 -7.70
CA MET A 234 -17.74 -19.19 -6.56
C MET A 234 -17.14 -19.68 -5.24
N GLU A 235 -16.72 -20.95 -5.17
CA GLU A 235 -16.13 -21.54 -3.96
C GLU A 235 -14.89 -20.75 -3.49
N ILE A 236 -14.01 -20.36 -4.43
CA ILE A 236 -12.79 -19.60 -4.13
C ILE A 236 -13.12 -18.19 -3.64
N TRP A 237 -14.06 -17.51 -4.30
CA TRP A 237 -14.50 -16.18 -3.91
C TRP A 237 -15.14 -16.17 -2.52
N GLU A 238 -16.10 -17.08 -2.28
CA GLU A 238 -16.78 -17.21 -1.00
C GLU A 238 -15.80 -17.52 0.14
N SER A 239 -14.87 -18.46 -0.07
CA SER A 239 -13.85 -18.78 0.94
C SER A 239 -12.87 -17.63 1.21
N ALA A 240 -12.61 -16.78 0.22
CA ALA A 240 -11.81 -15.57 0.42
C ALA A 240 -12.56 -14.54 1.28
N LEU A 241 -13.86 -14.36 1.03
CA LEU A 241 -14.73 -13.51 1.86
C LEU A 241 -14.84 -13.99 3.31
N ASP A 242 -14.96 -15.31 3.51
CA ASP A 242 -15.00 -15.90 4.86
C ASP A 242 -13.68 -15.67 5.61
N ALA A 243 -12.55 -15.85 4.94
CA ALA A 243 -11.23 -15.60 5.49
C ALA A 243 -11.03 -14.11 5.87
N LEU A 244 -11.44 -13.20 4.99
CA LEU A 244 -11.39 -11.76 5.27
C LEU A 244 -12.28 -11.39 6.46
N ALA A 245 -13.53 -11.89 6.51
CA ALA A 245 -14.44 -11.61 7.62
C ALA A 245 -13.89 -12.12 8.96
N LEU A 246 -13.26 -13.28 8.96
CA LEU A 246 -12.63 -13.85 10.17
C LEU A 246 -11.49 -12.98 10.65
N ASP A 247 -10.56 -12.58 9.78
CA ASP A 247 -9.42 -11.72 10.14
C ASP A 247 -9.89 -10.34 10.62
N LEU A 248 -10.84 -9.73 9.91
CA LEU A 248 -11.44 -8.46 10.34
C LEU A 248 -12.15 -8.58 11.68
N SER A 249 -12.77 -9.71 12.00
CA SER A 249 -13.38 -9.93 13.33
C SER A 249 -12.33 -9.95 14.44
N HIS A 250 -11.16 -10.54 14.20
CA HIS A 250 -10.03 -10.50 15.13
C HIS A 250 -9.49 -9.07 15.28
N THR A 251 -9.36 -8.35 14.17
CA THR A 251 -8.97 -6.93 14.17
C THR A 251 -9.92 -6.07 15.00
N VAL A 252 -11.23 -6.27 14.84
CA VAL A 252 -12.27 -5.59 15.65
C VAL A 252 -12.15 -5.96 17.13
N ALA A 253 -11.94 -7.22 17.45
CA ALA A 253 -11.81 -7.67 18.83
C ALA A 253 -10.56 -7.13 19.54
N LEU A 254 -9.48 -6.89 18.80
CA LEU A 254 -8.21 -6.42 19.35
C LEU A 254 -8.09 -4.89 19.40
N LEU A 255 -8.55 -4.20 18.35
CA LEU A 255 -8.30 -2.77 18.14
C LEU A 255 -9.55 -1.92 18.26
N ALA A 256 -10.75 -2.51 18.14
CA ALA A 256 -12.06 -1.83 18.14
C ALA A 256 -12.08 -0.57 17.22
N PRO A 257 -11.64 -0.67 15.95
CA PRO A 257 -11.54 0.50 15.08
C PRO A 257 -12.93 1.08 14.76
N GLU A 258 -13.00 2.39 14.54
CA GLU A 258 -14.22 3.09 14.09
C GLU A 258 -14.54 2.74 12.63
N ALA A 259 -13.49 2.55 11.83
CA ALA A 259 -13.60 2.18 10.42
C ALA A 259 -12.46 1.25 9.99
N ILE A 260 -12.74 0.48 8.93
CA ILE A 260 -11.74 -0.29 8.19
C ILE A 260 -11.85 0.15 6.73
N VAL A 261 -10.79 0.75 6.22
CA VAL A 261 -10.70 1.24 4.83
C VAL A 261 -9.97 0.19 4.01
N ILE A 262 -10.62 -0.35 2.98
CA ILE A 262 -10.06 -1.38 2.12
C ILE A 262 -9.66 -0.75 0.78
N GLY A 263 -8.36 -0.83 0.48
CA GLY A 263 -7.75 -0.38 -0.76
C GLY A 263 -7.13 -1.54 -1.56
N GLY A 264 -6.33 -1.19 -2.56
CA GLY A 264 -5.71 -2.14 -3.47
C GLY A 264 -6.66 -2.66 -4.55
N GLY A 265 -6.14 -3.54 -5.42
CA GLY A 265 -6.88 -3.99 -6.60
C GLY A 265 -8.20 -4.72 -6.29
N LEU A 266 -8.27 -5.43 -5.16
CA LEU A 266 -9.48 -6.17 -4.80
C LEU A 266 -10.65 -5.24 -4.42
N SER A 267 -10.40 -4.05 -3.89
CA SER A 267 -11.44 -3.08 -3.55
C SER A 267 -12.26 -2.62 -4.76
N GLN A 268 -11.69 -2.74 -5.98
CA GLN A 268 -12.38 -2.44 -7.23
C GLN A 268 -13.56 -3.37 -7.53
N ALA A 269 -13.71 -4.48 -6.80
CA ALA A 269 -14.89 -5.33 -6.87
C ALA A 269 -16.17 -4.64 -6.31
N GLY A 270 -16.02 -3.51 -5.61
CA GLY A 270 -17.14 -2.69 -5.14
C GLY A 270 -18.15 -3.48 -4.32
N ALA A 271 -19.44 -3.34 -4.63
CA ALA A 271 -20.52 -4.00 -3.90
C ALA A 271 -20.35 -5.53 -3.80
N ALA A 272 -19.72 -6.17 -4.80
CA ALA A 272 -19.46 -7.62 -4.78
C ALA A 272 -18.47 -8.05 -3.70
N LEU A 273 -17.62 -7.14 -3.22
CA LEU A 273 -16.74 -7.34 -2.07
C LEU A 273 -17.40 -6.84 -0.78
N PHE A 274 -17.77 -5.57 -0.74
CA PHE A 274 -18.12 -4.87 0.50
C PHE A 274 -19.41 -5.39 1.13
N GLU A 275 -20.47 -5.61 0.34
CA GLU A 275 -21.75 -6.06 0.89
C GLU A 275 -21.69 -7.47 1.52
N PRO A 276 -21.16 -8.51 0.83
CA PRO A 276 -21.08 -9.83 1.44
C PRO A 276 -20.06 -9.88 2.59
N LEU A 277 -18.99 -9.08 2.53
CA LEU A 277 -18.00 -9.00 3.61
C LEU A 277 -18.61 -8.38 4.87
N GLN A 278 -19.36 -7.26 4.74
CA GLN A 278 -20.07 -6.65 5.86
C GLN A 278 -21.06 -7.63 6.51
N ARG A 279 -21.87 -8.32 5.70
CA ARG A 279 -22.84 -9.32 6.23
C ARG A 279 -22.16 -10.44 7.02
N ARG A 280 -21.01 -10.94 6.55
CA ARG A 280 -20.23 -11.98 7.25
C ARG A 280 -19.62 -11.46 8.55
N LEU A 281 -19.02 -10.29 8.48
CA LEU A 281 -18.45 -9.65 9.67
C LEU A 281 -19.53 -9.41 10.73
N ASP A 282 -20.69 -8.88 10.35
CA ASP A 282 -21.81 -8.63 11.26
C ASP A 282 -22.37 -9.91 11.87
N ALA A 283 -22.31 -11.04 11.16
CA ALA A 283 -22.73 -12.35 11.65
C ALA A 283 -21.75 -12.93 12.69
N ILE A 284 -20.46 -12.61 12.59
CA ILE A 284 -19.44 -13.05 13.55
C ILE A 284 -19.46 -12.16 14.80
N LEU A 285 -19.59 -10.85 14.64
CA LEU A 285 -19.57 -9.89 15.73
C LEU A 285 -20.85 -9.96 16.57
N THR A 286 -20.73 -10.11 17.88
CA THR A 286 -21.86 -10.17 18.82
C THR A 286 -22.07 -8.85 19.54
N PHE A 287 -21.26 -8.54 20.57
CA PHE A 287 -21.33 -7.32 21.38
C PHE A 287 -20.37 -6.22 20.93
N HIS A 288 -19.45 -6.56 20.01
CA HIS A 288 -18.43 -5.62 19.55
C HIS A 288 -19.04 -4.43 18.81
N HIS A 289 -18.37 -3.29 18.88
CA HIS A 289 -18.66 -2.16 18.00
C HIS A 289 -18.45 -2.61 16.53
N ARG A 290 -19.36 -2.18 15.66
CA ARG A 290 -19.29 -2.51 14.23
C ARG A 290 -18.59 -1.40 13.49
N PRO A 291 -17.37 -1.63 12.95
CA PRO A 291 -16.70 -0.63 12.17
C PRO A 291 -17.40 -0.37 10.84
N GLN A 292 -17.24 0.84 10.30
CA GLN A 292 -17.61 1.11 8.93
C GLN A 292 -16.61 0.44 7.98
N LEU A 293 -17.07 -0.36 7.03
CA LEU A 293 -16.24 -0.85 5.93
C LEU A 293 -16.31 0.15 4.77
N LEU A 294 -15.18 0.76 4.43
CA LEU A 294 -15.10 1.81 3.44
C LEU A 294 -14.11 1.43 2.32
N CYS A 295 -14.41 1.87 1.10
CA CYS A 295 -13.45 1.80 0.01
C CYS A 295 -12.44 2.95 0.13
N ALA A 296 -11.16 2.66 -0.09
CA ALA A 296 -10.12 3.68 -0.21
C ALA A 296 -10.47 4.69 -1.30
N SER A 297 -10.24 5.97 -1.06
CA SER A 297 -10.68 7.06 -1.94
C SER A 297 -9.57 7.70 -2.77
N ILE A 298 -8.31 7.60 -2.35
CA ILE A 298 -7.16 8.17 -3.07
C ILE A 298 -6.76 7.30 -4.27
N GLY A 299 -6.95 6.00 -4.14
CA GLY A 299 -6.70 5.07 -5.25
C GLY A 299 -5.22 4.74 -5.46
N GLU A 300 -4.82 4.53 -6.73
CA GLU A 300 -3.51 3.98 -7.08
C GLU A 300 -2.31 4.90 -6.79
N ASN A 301 -2.53 6.16 -6.46
CA ASN A 301 -1.48 7.13 -6.15
C ASN A 301 -1.30 7.34 -4.63
N ALA A 302 -2.00 6.58 -3.79
CA ALA A 302 -1.92 6.70 -2.33
C ALA A 302 -0.47 6.57 -1.82
N GLY A 303 0.32 5.63 -2.35
CA GLY A 303 1.71 5.46 -1.96
C GLY A 303 2.56 6.71 -2.24
N VAL A 304 2.55 7.20 -3.47
CA VAL A 304 3.35 8.39 -3.83
C VAL A 304 2.87 9.66 -3.09
N ILE A 305 1.57 9.78 -2.81
CA ILE A 305 1.02 10.86 -1.99
C ILE A 305 1.50 10.73 -0.54
N GLY A 306 1.47 9.53 0.03
CA GLY A 306 2.00 9.26 1.37
C GLY A 306 3.49 9.56 1.48
N ALA A 307 4.28 9.19 0.47
CA ALA A 307 5.69 9.55 0.39
C ALA A 307 5.90 11.08 0.43
N ALA A 308 5.09 11.84 -0.33
CA ALA A 308 5.17 13.30 -0.36
C ALA A 308 4.80 13.93 1.00
N LEU A 309 3.76 13.42 1.65
CA LEU A 309 3.36 13.89 2.99
C LEU A 309 4.48 13.68 4.01
N ARG A 310 5.07 12.48 4.05
CA ARG A 310 6.20 12.16 4.94
C ARG A 310 7.45 12.99 4.65
N ALA A 311 7.72 13.31 3.38
CA ALA A 311 8.80 14.21 3.02
C ALA A 311 8.60 15.62 3.58
N ARG A 312 7.37 16.13 3.57
CA ARG A 312 7.02 17.43 4.15
C ARG A 312 7.15 17.42 5.66
N ASP A 313 6.61 16.39 6.33
CA ASP A 313 6.75 16.23 7.78
C ASP A 313 8.25 16.25 8.19
N LEU A 314 9.13 15.58 7.42
CA LEU A 314 10.58 15.61 7.68
C LEU A 314 11.19 17.03 7.61
N VAL A 315 10.71 17.90 6.70
CA VAL A 315 11.16 19.30 6.63
C VAL A 315 10.65 20.08 7.82
N ASP A 316 9.37 19.93 8.17
CA ASP A 316 8.73 20.65 9.28
C ASP A 316 9.37 20.28 10.63
N ASP A 317 9.63 18.99 10.87
CA ASP A 317 10.31 18.50 12.07
C ASP A 317 11.74 19.07 12.20
N ARG A 318 12.49 19.15 11.09
CA ARG A 318 13.84 19.75 11.07
C ARG A 318 13.81 21.25 11.32
N ALA A 319 12.78 21.95 10.85
CA ALA A 319 12.61 23.38 11.09
C ALA A 319 12.19 23.69 12.54
N ALA A 320 11.52 22.75 13.20
CA ALA A 320 11.09 22.85 14.60
C ALA A 320 12.16 22.41 15.62
N ALA A 321 13.22 21.73 15.16
CA ALA A 321 14.33 21.31 16.01
C ALA A 321 15.11 22.54 16.50
N PRO A 322 15.42 22.66 17.83
CA PRO A 322 16.05 23.82 18.45
C PRO A 322 17.50 24.06 18.04
#